data_f0b15ad0bd34f213a212fab1357d7ff7
#
_entry.id   f0b15ad0bd34f213a212fab1357d7ff7
#
_cell.length_a   1.000
_cell.length_b   1.000
_cell.length_c   1.000
_cell.angle_alpha   90.00
_cell.angle_beta   90.00
_cell.angle_gamma   90.00
#
_symmetry.space_group_name_H-M   'P 1'
#
loop_
_entity.id
_entity.type
_entity.pdbx_description
1 polymer ?
#
loop_
_entity_poly.entity_id
_entity_poly.type
_entity_poly.pdbx_seq_one_letter_code
_entity_poly.pdbx_strand_id
1 'polypeptide(L)'
;MSKALCIIPARGGSKRIPRKNIKEFHGKPIITYSIDTALKSGLFKEVMVSTDCEEIKKISQMNGAEVPFLRSESNSNDFASTVDVVNEVVEAYRKMDQTFDEICVLYPCAPFVNTVDLTNAKLLLEKYDCVIPVVRFDFPPFRSFEISELKLRYKWPEYEKSRSQDLEELFHDAGQWYFFKNDEQYHESLVKGSTSPIILESNKVQDIDTISDWKLAELKFQMLNEEV
;
A
#
# COMPACT_ATOMS: atom_id res chain seq x y z
N MET A 1 12.22 8.83 20.84
CA MET A 1 11.62 8.69 19.50
C MET A 1 11.00 7.30 19.42
N SER A 2 9.76 7.20 18.93
CA SER A 2 9.10 5.90 18.74
C SER A 2 9.88 5.06 17.73
N LYS A 3 9.90 3.73 17.95
CA LYS A 3 10.60 2.81 17.07
C LYS A 3 9.62 2.34 16.00
N ALA A 4 9.69 2.92 14.82
CA ALA A 4 8.86 2.50 13.69
C ALA A 4 9.56 1.47 12.79
N LEU A 5 8.82 0.46 12.34
CA LEU A 5 9.22 -0.55 11.35
C LEU A 5 8.47 -0.29 10.04
N CYS A 6 9.20 -0.25 8.92
CA CYS A 6 8.59 -0.35 7.60
C CYS A 6 8.62 -1.80 7.11
N ILE A 7 7.46 -2.35 6.76
CA ILE A 7 7.31 -3.70 6.20
C ILE A 7 6.87 -3.56 4.74
N ILE A 8 7.67 -4.11 3.80
CA ILE A 8 7.34 -4.16 2.38
C ILE A 8 7.00 -5.61 2.00
N PRO A 9 5.70 -5.97 1.87
CA PRO A 9 5.28 -7.35 1.58
C PRO A 9 5.44 -7.69 0.10
N ALA A 10 6.47 -8.43 -0.28
CA ALA A 10 6.81 -8.74 -1.67
C ALA A 10 6.98 -10.23 -1.92
N ARG A 11 5.87 -10.95 -2.19
CA ARG A 11 5.94 -12.39 -2.54
C ARG A 11 6.44 -12.61 -3.97
N GLY A 12 7.06 -13.78 -4.22
CA GLY A 12 7.55 -14.19 -5.54
C GLY A 12 6.45 -14.59 -6.53
N GLY A 13 5.34 -15.12 -6.02
CA GLY A 13 4.27 -15.77 -6.77
C GLY A 13 3.25 -14.87 -7.47
N SER A 14 3.66 -13.75 -8.06
CA SER A 14 2.74 -12.86 -8.81
C SER A 14 2.25 -13.50 -10.11
N LYS A 15 0.92 -13.76 -10.23
CA LYS A 15 0.32 -14.50 -11.36
C LYS A 15 -0.11 -13.60 -12.52
N ARG A 16 -0.79 -12.47 -12.24
CA ARG A 16 -1.35 -11.54 -13.25
C ARG A 16 -0.26 -10.75 -13.98
N ILE A 17 0.78 -10.38 -13.29
CA ILE A 17 2.02 -9.79 -13.84
C ILE A 17 3.17 -10.65 -13.30
N PRO A 18 3.78 -11.52 -14.12
CA PRO A 18 4.89 -12.35 -13.66
C PRO A 18 6.02 -11.52 -13.06
N ARG A 19 6.48 -11.92 -11.86
CA ARG A 19 7.57 -11.25 -11.14
C ARG A 19 7.30 -9.77 -10.86
N LYS A 20 6.03 -9.36 -10.67
CA LYS A 20 5.58 -7.96 -10.55
C LYS A 20 6.51 -7.11 -9.68
N ASN A 21 6.86 -7.59 -8.49
CA ASN A 21 7.60 -6.82 -7.49
C ASN A 21 9.04 -6.45 -7.91
N ILE A 22 9.63 -7.19 -8.85
CA ILE A 22 10.98 -6.95 -9.37
C ILE A 22 11.00 -6.70 -10.87
N LYS A 23 9.83 -6.56 -11.49
CA LYS A 23 9.73 -6.16 -12.89
C LYS A 23 10.27 -4.74 -13.05
N GLU A 24 10.99 -4.50 -14.14
CA GLU A 24 11.55 -3.19 -14.43
C GLU A 24 10.45 -2.15 -14.69
N PHE A 25 10.54 -1.04 -13.96
CA PHE A 25 9.69 0.13 -14.07
C PHE A 25 10.59 1.37 -14.18
N HIS A 26 10.56 2.06 -15.31
CA HIS A 26 11.45 3.20 -15.60
C HIS A 26 12.92 2.95 -15.21
N GLY A 27 13.49 1.84 -15.69
CA GLY A 27 14.92 1.53 -15.59
C GLY A 27 15.39 0.86 -14.31
N LYS A 28 14.49 0.58 -13.33
CA LYS A 28 14.85 -0.17 -12.11
C LYS A 28 13.69 -1.06 -11.61
N PRO A 29 13.97 -2.11 -10.81
CA PRO A 29 12.91 -2.93 -10.22
C PRO A 29 11.91 -2.10 -9.45
N ILE A 30 10.60 -2.31 -9.65
CA ILE A 30 9.55 -1.44 -9.07
C ILE A 30 9.61 -1.37 -7.54
N ILE A 31 9.98 -2.44 -6.85
CA ILE A 31 10.12 -2.47 -5.40
C ILE A 31 11.14 -1.46 -4.87
N THR A 32 12.14 -1.09 -5.69
CA THR A 32 13.19 -0.16 -5.27
C THR A 32 12.67 1.25 -5.01
N TYR A 33 11.57 1.65 -5.66
CA TYR A 33 10.92 2.94 -5.38
C TYR A 33 10.39 2.99 -3.94
N SER A 34 9.71 1.95 -3.49
CA SER A 34 9.20 1.86 -2.12
C SER A 34 10.34 1.79 -1.10
N ILE A 35 11.38 0.99 -1.37
CA ILE A 35 12.57 0.90 -0.50
C ILE A 35 13.25 2.27 -0.40
N ASP A 36 13.54 2.91 -1.54
CA ASP A 36 14.18 4.23 -1.59
C ASP A 36 13.40 5.28 -0.79
N THR A 37 12.08 5.33 -0.97
CA THR A 37 11.22 6.29 -0.28
C THR A 37 11.21 6.03 1.22
N ALA A 38 11.08 4.78 1.65
CA ALA A 38 11.12 4.43 3.06
C ALA A 38 12.45 4.83 3.71
N LEU A 39 13.58 4.49 3.09
CA LEU A 39 14.92 4.83 3.61
C LEU A 39 15.14 6.34 3.63
N LYS A 40 14.81 7.05 2.56
CA LYS A 40 14.98 8.51 2.46
C LYS A 40 14.09 9.30 3.41
N SER A 41 12.96 8.74 3.85
CA SER A 41 12.09 9.38 4.83
C SER A 41 12.76 9.57 6.19
N GLY A 42 13.71 8.71 6.55
CA GLY A 42 14.37 8.73 7.86
C GLY A 42 13.43 8.43 9.04
N LEU A 43 12.22 7.96 8.78
CA LEU A 43 11.19 7.74 9.81
C LEU A 43 11.33 6.39 10.51
N PHE A 44 11.96 5.42 9.87
CA PHE A 44 11.97 4.03 10.31
C PHE A 44 13.29 3.65 10.95
N LYS A 45 13.20 2.96 12.08
CA LYS A 45 14.38 2.29 12.68
C LYS A 45 14.91 1.21 11.74
N GLU A 46 13.99 0.55 11.03
CA GLU A 46 14.33 -0.50 10.08
C GLU A 46 13.33 -0.50 8.92
N VAL A 47 13.84 -0.73 7.71
CA VAL A 47 13.06 -0.95 6.49
C VAL A 47 13.32 -2.40 6.07
N MET A 48 12.30 -3.25 6.19
CA MET A 48 12.42 -4.67 5.85
C MET A 48 11.49 -5.07 4.70
N VAL A 49 11.94 -6.05 3.92
CA VAL A 49 11.12 -6.70 2.89
C VAL A 49 10.74 -8.10 3.35
N SER A 50 9.44 -8.36 3.49
CA SER A 50 8.93 -9.70 3.76
C SER A 50 8.72 -10.42 2.43
N THR A 51 9.51 -11.45 2.15
CA THR A 51 9.47 -12.22 0.90
C THR A 51 9.77 -13.71 1.13
N ASP A 52 9.23 -14.56 0.26
CA ASP A 52 9.50 -15.99 0.11
C ASP A 52 10.53 -16.29 -0.99
N CYS A 53 11.01 -15.26 -1.71
CA CYS A 53 11.80 -15.39 -2.92
C CYS A 53 13.23 -14.87 -2.71
N GLU A 54 14.24 -15.73 -2.90
CA GLU A 54 15.65 -15.37 -2.75
C GLU A 54 16.11 -14.26 -3.72
N GLU A 55 15.50 -14.16 -4.90
CA GLU A 55 15.85 -13.10 -5.85
C GLU A 55 15.33 -11.74 -5.38
N ILE A 56 14.08 -11.67 -4.88
CA ILE A 56 13.54 -10.44 -4.27
C ILE A 56 14.38 -10.05 -3.07
N LYS A 57 14.74 -11.01 -2.21
CA LYS A 57 15.62 -10.79 -1.06
C LYS A 57 16.93 -10.13 -1.50
N LYS A 58 17.61 -10.72 -2.48
CA LYS A 58 18.89 -10.19 -2.98
C LYS A 58 18.75 -8.75 -3.51
N ILE A 59 17.73 -8.49 -4.35
CA ILE A 59 17.47 -7.15 -4.88
C ILE A 59 17.19 -6.16 -3.75
N SER A 60 16.39 -6.54 -2.77
CA SER A 60 16.03 -5.70 -1.63
C SER A 60 17.24 -5.32 -0.78
N GLN A 61 18.11 -6.30 -0.46
CA GLN A 61 19.34 -6.06 0.30
C GLN A 61 20.34 -5.19 -0.46
N MET A 62 20.46 -5.37 -1.77
CA MET A 62 21.31 -4.52 -2.62
C MET A 62 20.83 -3.05 -2.64
N ASN A 63 19.55 -2.81 -2.34
CA ASN A 63 18.97 -1.47 -2.25
C ASN A 63 18.77 -0.98 -0.81
N GLY A 64 19.41 -1.63 0.19
CA GLY A 64 19.49 -1.16 1.56
C GLY A 64 18.36 -1.58 2.48
N ALA A 65 17.42 -2.42 2.03
CA ALA A 65 16.40 -2.99 2.90
C ALA A 65 16.90 -4.27 3.57
N GLU A 66 16.42 -4.54 4.78
CA GLU A 66 16.71 -5.76 5.50
C GLU A 66 15.76 -6.91 5.10
N VAL A 67 16.28 -8.14 5.09
CA VAL A 67 15.50 -9.38 4.93
C VAL A 67 16.04 -10.40 5.93
N PRO A 68 15.75 -10.24 7.22
CA PRO A 68 16.36 -11.06 8.27
C PRO A 68 15.89 -12.52 8.25
N PHE A 69 14.72 -12.76 7.67
CA PHE A 69 14.13 -14.10 7.50
C PHE A 69 13.30 -14.17 6.23
N LEU A 70 13.07 -15.36 5.71
CA LEU A 70 12.12 -15.58 4.63
C LEU A 70 10.70 -15.76 5.20
N ARG A 71 9.72 -15.28 4.43
CA ARG A 71 8.31 -15.47 4.73
C ARG A 71 7.95 -16.95 4.65
N SER A 72 7.10 -17.42 5.55
CA SER A 72 6.60 -18.78 5.57
C SER A 72 5.76 -19.10 4.32
N GLU A 73 5.71 -20.37 3.96
CA GLU A 73 4.87 -20.87 2.86
C GLU A 73 3.38 -20.59 3.12
N SER A 74 2.93 -20.71 4.37
CA SER A 74 1.55 -20.42 4.79
C SER A 74 1.12 -18.98 4.49
N ASN A 75 2.05 -18.01 4.56
CA ASN A 75 1.80 -16.60 4.33
C ASN A 75 2.26 -16.11 2.94
N SER A 76 2.70 -17.04 2.07
CA SER A 76 3.15 -16.72 0.71
C SER A 76 2.14 -17.11 -0.38
N ASN A 77 1.02 -17.74 -0.02
CA ASN A 77 -0.05 -18.12 -0.92
C ASN A 77 -1.00 -16.97 -1.30
N ASP A 78 -2.01 -17.26 -2.15
CA ASP A 78 -2.96 -16.23 -2.63
C ASP A 78 -4.02 -15.82 -1.60
N PHE A 79 -4.15 -16.54 -0.49
CA PHE A 79 -5.17 -16.32 0.55
C PHE A 79 -4.63 -15.55 1.75
N ALA A 80 -3.31 -15.53 1.92
CA ALA A 80 -2.67 -14.79 2.99
C ALA A 80 -2.94 -13.31 2.85
N SER A 81 -3.53 -12.71 3.88
CA SER A 81 -3.79 -11.28 3.94
C SER A 81 -2.53 -10.50 4.30
N THR A 82 -2.56 -9.19 4.08
CA THR A 82 -1.49 -8.30 4.54
C THR A 82 -1.34 -8.35 6.06
N VAL A 83 -2.43 -8.53 6.79
CA VAL A 83 -2.43 -8.68 8.25
C VAL A 83 -1.68 -9.93 8.69
N ASP A 84 -1.87 -11.07 8.01
CA ASP A 84 -1.14 -12.31 8.31
C ASP A 84 0.37 -12.12 8.15
N VAL A 85 0.79 -11.40 7.11
CA VAL A 85 2.20 -11.06 6.87
C VAL A 85 2.75 -10.15 7.98
N VAL A 86 2.00 -9.13 8.39
CA VAL A 86 2.40 -8.24 9.49
C VAL A 86 2.57 -9.02 10.78
N ASN A 87 1.61 -9.87 11.13
CA ASN A 87 1.64 -10.69 12.35
C ASN A 87 2.86 -11.61 12.36
N GLU A 88 3.15 -12.28 11.23
CA GLU A 88 4.35 -13.12 11.10
C GLU A 88 5.62 -12.31 11.34
N VAL A 89 5.73 -11.14 10.72
CA VAL A 89 6.92 -10.27 10.85
C VAL A 89 7.09 -9.78 12.28
N VAL A 90 6.03 -9.27 12.91
CA VAL A 90 6.09 -8.78 14.30
C VAL A 90 6.50 -9.89 15.26
N GLU A 91 5.93 -11.10 15.09
CA GLU A 91 6.26 -12.24 15.93
C GLU A 91 7.70 -12.74 15.71
N ALA A 92 8.18 -12.71 14.46
CA ALA A 92 9.56 -13.08 14.14
C ALA A 92 10.57 -12.12 14.80
N TYR A 93 10.32 -10.81 14.75
CA TYR A 93 11.14 -9.82 15.43
C TYR A 93 11.08 -9.96 16.97
N ARG A 94 9.90 -10.26 17.52
CA ARG A 94 9.75 -10.51 18.96
C ARG A 94 10.63 -11.68 19.43
N LYS A 95 10.74 -12.75 18.64
CA LYS A 95 11.64 -13.89 18.92
C LYS A 95 13.13 -13.52 18.81
N MET A 96 13.43 -12.40 18.17
CA MET A 96 14.79 -11.84 18.09
C MET A 96 15.02 -10.73 19.13
N ASP A 97 14.18 -10.64 20.16
CA ASP A 97 14.20 -9.61 21.20
C ASP A 97 14.10 -8.17 20.65
N GLN A 98 13.42 -8.00 19.51
CA GLN A 98 13.17 -6.70 18.91
C GLN A 98 11.69 -6.38 18.91
N THR A 99 11.37 -5.14 19.33
CA THR A 99 9.99 -4.61 19.33
C THR A 99 9.93 -3.24 18.65
N PHE A 100 8.77 -2.93 18.10
CA PHE A 100 8.48 -1.67 17.44
C PHE A 100 7.18 -1.10 17.98
N ASP A 101 7.11 0.21 18.14
CA ASP A 101 5.93 0.92 18.65
C ASP A 101 4.92 1.20 17.54
N GLU A 102 5.42 1.30 16.30
CA GLU A 102 4.64 1.67 15.12
C GLU A 102 5.08 0.84 13.90
N ILE A 103 4.15 0.58 13.02
CA ILE A 103 4.37 -0.20 11.80
C ILE A 103 3.82 0.58 10.59
N CYS A 104 4.64 0.70 9.56
CA CYS A 104 4.22 1.13 8.25
C CYS A 104 4.28 -0.07 7.29
N VAL A 105 3.14 -0.50 6.79
CA VAL A 105 3.08 -1.43 5.66
C VAL A 105 3.13 -0.59 4.39
N LEU A 106 4.17 -0.77 3.57
CA LEU A 106 4.35 -0.05 2.30
C LEU A 106 4.35 -1.06 1.15
N TYR A 107 3.41 -0.96 0.23
CA TYR A 107 3.32 -1.92 -0.86
C TYR A 107 4.50 -1.82 -1.84
N PRO A 108 5.00 -2.97 -2.33
CA PRO A 108 6.21 -3.02 -3.18
C PRO A 108 6.02 -2.38 -4.56
N CYS A 109 4.77 -2.30 -5.05
CA CYS A 109 4.42 -1.73 -6.34
C CYS A 109 3.74 -0.35 -6.19
N ALA A 110 4.27 0.50 -5.30
CA ALA A 110 3.75 1.85 -5.03
C ALA A 110 4.78 2.95 -5.42
N PRO A 111 5.09 3.13 -6.73
CA PRO A 111 6.16 4.01 -7.17
C PRO A 111 5.87 5.50 -6.98
N PHE A 112 4.64 5.87 -6.63
CA PHE A 112 4.21 7.26 -6.41
C PHE A 112 4.33 7.72 -4.96
N VAL A 113 4.59 6.81 -4.02
CA VAL A 113 4.75 7.17 -2.61
C VAL A 113 5.95 8.09 -2.45
N ASN A 114 5.77 9.14 -1.67
CA ASN A 114 6.80 10.13 -1.39
C ASN A 114 7.03 10.31 0.11
N THR A 115 8.15 10.92 0.47
CA THR A 115 8.56 11.11 1.86
C THR A 115 7.68 12.10 2.62
N VAL A 116 7.05 13.06 1.91
CA VAL A 116 6.20 14.08 2.52
C VAL A 116 4.93 13.44 3.08
N ASP A 117 4.28 12.56 2.29
CA ASP A 117 3.06 11.88 2.73
C ASP A 117 3.34 10.96 3.92
N LEU A 118 4.46 10.22 3.91
CA LEU A 118 4.86 9.38 5.05
C LEU A 118 5.18 10.23 6.30
N THR A 119 5.80 11.39 6.14
CA THR A 119 6.09 12.32 7.25
C THR A 119 4.79 12.89 7.83
N ASN A 120 3.86 13.30 6.99
CA ASN A 120 2.56 13.78 7.42
C ASN A 120 1.77 12.67 8.14
N ALA A 121 1.83 11.43 7.64
CA ALA A 121 1.22 10.29 8.30
C ALA A 121 1.80 10.07 9.69
N LYS A 122 3.13 10.14 9.83
CA LYS A 122 3.81 10.02 11.13
C LYS A 122 3.35 11.08 12.12
N LEU A 123 3.18 12.33 11.69
CA LEU A 123 2.67 13.41 12.54
C LEU A 123 1.22 13.16 12.99
N LEU A 124 0.38 12.61 12.09
CA LEU A 124 -1.00 12.29 12.41
C LEU A 124 -1.13 11.14 13.43
N LEU A 125 -0.16 10.21 13.49
CA LEU A 125 -0.14 9.14 14.50
C LEU A 125 0.01 9.66 15.94
N GLU A 126 0.40 10.90 16.15
CA GLU A 126 0.35 11.51 17.50
C GLU A 126 -1.09 11.59 18.04
N LYS A 127 -2.08 11.74 17.15
CA LYS A 127 -3.50 11.93 17.50
C LYS A 127 -4.39 10.75 17.14
N TYR A 128 -4.00 9.98 16.13
CA TYR A 128 -4.76 8.87 15.60
C TYR A 128 -4.00 7.55 15.81
N ASP A 129 -4.69 6.43 15.70
CA ASP A 129 -4.08 5.12 15.87
C ASP A 129 -3.61 4.53 14.55
N CYS A 130 -4.22 4.97 13.45
CA CYS A 130 -3.88 4.57 12.09
C CYS A 130 -4.01 5.75 11.13
N VAL A 131 -3.18 5.75 10.09
CA VAL A 131 -3.27 6.71 8.98
C VAL A 131 -3.14 5.93 7.68
N ILE A 132 -4.04 6.21 6.73
CA ILE A 132 -4.07 5.56 5.41
C ILE A 132 -4.20 6.60 4.29
N PRO A 133 -3.60 6.36 3.12
CA PRO A 133 -3.84 7.18 1.95
C PRO A 133 -5.17 6.79 1.32
N VAL A 134 -5.96 7.80 0.97
CA VAL A 134 -7.23 7.63 0.26
C VAL A 134 -7.26 8.52 -0.98
N VAL A 135 -8.05 8.13 -1.95
CA VAL A 135 -8.29 8.93 -3.16
C VAL A 135 -9.79 9.05 -3.39
N ARG A 136 -10.23 10.23 -3.86
CA ARG A 136 -11.63 10.47 -4.17
C ARG A 136 -12.06 9.62 -5.36
N PHE A 137 -13.29 9.11 -5.33
CA PHE A 137 -13.88 8.50 -6.51
C PHE A 137 -14.07 9.55 -7.63
N ASP A 138 -13.55 9.28 -8.82
CA ASP A 138 -13.75 10.14 -9.99
C ASP A 138 -15.22 10.19 -10.42
N PHE A 139 -15.94 9.07 -10.24
CA PHE A 139 -17.38 8.94 -10.49
C PHE A 139 -18.09 8.60 -9.19
N PRO A 140 -19.10 9.39 -8.76
CA PRO A 140 -19.82 9.13 -7.52
C PRO A 140 -20.40 7.71 -7.47
N PRO A 141 -20.05 6.87 -6.50
CA PRO A 141 -20.56 5.49 -6.38
C PRO A 141 -22.09 5.42 -6.28
N PHE A 142 -22.73 6.46 -5.75
CA PHE A 142 -24.19 6.54 -5.63
C PHE A 142 -24.94 6.45 -6.97
N ARG A 143 -24.26 6.68 -8.09
CA ARG A 143 -24.82 6.54 -9.43
C ARG A 143 -24.46 5.22 -10.12
N SER A 144 -24.02 4.23 -9.34
CA SER A 144 -23.70 2.90 -9.85
C SER A 144 -24.93 2.14 -10.33
N PHE A 145 -24.69 1.23 -11.26
CA PHE A 145 -25.70 0.32 -11.80
C PHE A 145 -25.42 -1.12 -11.39
N GLU A 146 -26.50 -1.88 -11.28
CA GLU A 146 -26.46 -3.34 -11.25
C GLU A 146 -26.87 -3.88 -12.63
N ILE A 147 -26.20 -4.93 -13.06
CA ILE A 147 -26.49 -5.62 -14.31
C ILE A 147 -26.98 -7.03 -13.97
N SER A 148 -28.21 -7.37 -14.39
CA SER A 148 -28.78 -8.71 -14.27
C SER A 148 -29.50 -9.05 -15.58
N GLU A 149 -29.23 -10.21 -16.18
CA GLU A 149 -29.84 -10.67 -17.42
C GLU A 149 -29.80 -9.63 -18.55
N LEU A 150 -28.66 -8.93 -18.72
CA LEU A 150 -28.47 -7.83 -19.67
C LEU A 150 -29.37 -6.60 -19.44
N LYS A 151 -30.00 -6.51 -18.27
CA LYS A 151 -30.80 -5.34 -17.86
C LYS A 151 -30.00 -4.51 -16.87
N LEU A 152 -30.04 -3.20 -17.06
CA LEU A 152 -29.38 -2.21 -16.22
C LEU A 152 -30.43 -1.62 -15.25
N ARG A 153 -30.03 -1.51 -13.97
CA ARG A 153 -30.84 -0.84 -12.95
C ARG A 153 -29.92 0.01 -12.08
N TYR A 154 -30.39 1.17 -11.63
CA TYR A 154 -29.69 1.93 -10.59
C TYR A 154 -29.63 1.10 -9.32
N LYS A 155 -28.46 1.02 -8.71
CA LYS A 155 -28.27 0.39 -7.39
C LYS A 155 -28.95 1.22 -6.30
N TRP A 156 -28.94 2.54 -6.46
CA TRP A 156 -29.57 3.52 -5.58
C TRP A 156 -30.50 4.42 -6.41
N PRO A 157 -31.77 4.02 -6.65
CA PRO A 157 -32.70 4.75 -7.51
C PRO A 157 -32.98 6.19 -7.04
N GLU A 158 -32.85 6.47 -5.75
CA GLU A 158 -33.03 7.79 -5.13
C GLU A 158 -32.07 8.85 -5.70
N TYR A 159 -30.90 8.45 -6.20
CA TYR A 159 -29.91 9.35 -6.79
C TYR A 159 -29.97 9.45 -8.32
N GLU A 160 -30.94 8.82 -8.98
CA GLU A 160 -31.05 8.82 -10.44
C GLU A 160 -31.07 10.24 -11.03
N LYS A 161 -31.77 11.17 -10.37
CA LYS A 161 -31.95 12.56 -10.80
C LYS A 161 -30.91 13.52 -10.21
N SER A 162 -30.03 13.06 -9.34
CA SER A 162 -29.00 13.89 -8.70
C SER A 162 -27.88 14.21 -9.69
N ARG A 163 -27.40 15.46 -9.67
CA ARG A 163 -26.18 15.82 -10.40
C ARG A 163 -24.96 15.31 -9.63
N SER A 164 -23.91 14.92 -10.32
CA SER A 164 -22.69 14.37 -9.69
C SER A 164 -22.06 15.32 -8.66
N GLN A 165 -22.12 16.62 -8.93
CA GLN A 165 -21.58 17.66 -8.05
C GLN A 165 -22.42 17.93 -6.78
N ASP A 166 -23.64 17.44 -6.72
CA ASP A 166 -24.53 17.62 -5.56
C ASP A 166 -24.51 16.40 -4.62
N LEU A 167 -23.77 15.35 -5.01
CA LEU A 167 -23.61 14.14 -4.22
C LEU A 167 -22.44 14.28 -3.25
N GLU A 168 -22.53 13.60 -2.11
CA GLU A 168 -21.47 13.50 -1.13
C GLU A 168 -20.18 12.96 -1.76
N GLU A 169 -19.05 13.57 -1.44
CA GLU A 169 -17.74 13.05 -1.84
C GLU A 169 -17.41 11.79 -1.08
N LEU A 170 -17.09 10.72 -1.79
CA LEU A 170 -16.63 9.47 -1.23
C LEU A 170 -15.20 9.18 -1.67
N PHE A 171 -14.51 8.46 -0.81
CA PHE A 171 -13.11 8.09 -1.00
C PHE A 171 -12.97 6.57 -0.94
N HIS A 172 -11.92 6.06 -1.58
CA HIS A 172 -11.50 4.66 -1.47
C HIS A 172 -10.03 4.60 -1.07
N ASP A 173 -9.62 3.44 -0.58
CA ASP A 173 -8.25 3.13 -0.27
C ASP A 173 -7.36 3.33 -1.52
N ALA A 174 -6.24 4.02 -1.36
CA ALA A 174 -5.27 4.23 -2.43
C ALA A 174 -4.38 2.99 -2.67
N GLY A 175 -4.39 2.01 -1.76
CA GLY A 175 -3.63 0.77 -1.89
C GLY A 175 -2.11 0.95 -1.95
N GLN A 176 -1.58 1.94 -1.24
CA GLN A 176 -0.15 2.26 -1.29
C GLN A 176 0.58 1.92 0.01
N TRP A 177 0.02 2.32 1.15
CA TRP A 177 0.62 2.10 2.47
C TRP A 177 -0.41 2.23 3.59
N TYR A 178 -0.08 1.68 4.78
CA TYR A 178 -0.85 1.82 6.03
C TYR A 178 0.15 2.07 7.16
N PHE A 179 -0.02 3.14 7.93
CA PHE A 179 0.87 3.47 9.02
C PHE A 179 0.07 3.51 10.32
N PHE A 180 0.41 2.67 11.30
CA PHE A 180 -0.38 2.47 12.51
C PHE A 180 0.48 2.19 13.73
N LYS A 181 -0.08 2.44 14.93
CA LYS A 181 0.50 2.01 16.20
C LYS A 181 0.47 0.50 16.30
N ASN A 182 1.54 -0.11 16.76
CA ASN A 182 1.63 -1.56 16.90
C ASN A 182 0.82 -2.03 18.13
N ASP A 183 -0.48 -2.15 17.97
CA ASP A 183 -1.46 -2.59 18.96
C ASP A 183 -2.16 -3.85 18.45
N GLU A 184 -2.59 -4.73 19.37
CA GLU A 184 -3.27 -6.00 19.06
C GLU A 184 -4.50 -5.85 18.17
N GLN A 185 -5.22 -4.71 18.23
CA GLN A 185 -6.36 -4.44 17.38
C GLN A 185 -6.04 -4.48 15.86
N TYR A 186 -4.79 -4.19 15.47
CA TYR A 186 -4.35 -4.23 14.06
C TYR A 186 -3.91 -5.61 13.60
N HIS A 187 -3.90 -6.59 14.50
CA HIS A 187 -3.72 -8.01 14.17
C HIS A 187 -4.94 -8.64 13.49
N GLU A 188 -6.07 -7.93 13.40
CA GLU A 188 -7.29 -8.36 12.70
C GLU A 188 -7.59 -7.51 11.45
N SER A 189 -7.24 -6.22 11.46
CA SER A 189 -7.52 -5.29 10.36
C SER A 189 -6.54 -4.11 10.39
N LEU A 190 -6.04 -3.70 9.22
CA LEU A 190 -5.17 -2.52 9.08
C LEU A 190 -5.94 -1.19 9.18
N VAL A 191 -7.27 -1.22 9.09
CA VAL A 191 -8.14 -0.04 9.22
C VAL A 191 -9.11 -0.29 10.35
N LYS A 192 -8.72 0.13 11.55
CA LYS A 192 -9.51 -0.06 12.79
C LYS A 192 -9.21 1.09 13.75
N GLY A 193 -10.07 1.25 14.77
CA GLY A 193 -9.89 2.29 15.78
C GLY A 193 -10.01 3.71 15.21
N SER A 194 -9.21 4.61 15.74
CA SER A 194 -9.16 6.01 15.29
C SER A 194 -8.25 6.13 14.07
N THR A 195 -8.84 6.07 12.86
CA THR A 195 -8.11 6.14 11.58
C THR A 195 -8.26 7.52 10.93
N SER A 196 -7.15 8.12 10.51
CA SER A 196 -7.12 9.39 9.77
C SER A 196 -6.72 9.18 8.31
N PRO A 197 -7.35 9.87 7.34
CA PRO A 197 -6.93 9.79 5.95
C PRO A 197 -5.81 10.78 5.61
N ILE A 198 -4.98 10.43 4.63
CA ILE A 198 -4.27 11.38 3.77
C ILE A 198 -4.90 11.32 2.39
N ILE A 199 -5.46 12.43 1.94
CA ILE A 199 -6.13 12.50 0.63
C ILE A 199 -5.07 12.75 -0.44
N LEU A 200 -4.96 11.81 -1.39
CA LEU A 200 -4.05 11.89 -2.51
C LEU A 200 -4.78 12.32 -3.79
N GLU A 201 -4.03 12.98 -4.68
CA GLU A 201 -4.49 13.27 -6.05
C GLU A 201 -4.53 11.98 -6.88
N SER A 202 -5.53 11.82 -7.75
CA SER A 202 -5.73 10.58 -8.54
C SER A 202 -4.58 10.29 -9.53
N ASN A 203 -3.84 11.32 -9.97
CA ASN A 203 -2.65 11.14 -10.79
C ASN A 203 -1.46 10.53 -10.03
N LYS A 204 -1.44 10.60 -8.69
CA LYS A 204 -0.43 10.01 -7.79
C LYS A 204 -0.84 8.64 -7.23
N VAL A 205 -1.91 8.06 -7.76
CA VAL A 205 -2.43 6.77 -7.29
C VAL A 205 -2.65 5.84 -8.47
N GLN A 206 -2.11 4.62 -8.38
CA GLN A 206 -2.39 3.53 -9.30
C GLN A 206 -2.20 2.19 -8.61
N ASP A 207 -3.30 1.47 -8.43
CA ASP A 207 -3.22 0.05 -8.08
C ASP A 207 -2.81 -0.74 -9.33
N ILE A 208 -1.72 -1.51 -9.20
CA ILE A 208 -1.10 -2.21 -10.33
C ILE A 208 -1.40 -3.70 -10.21
N ASP A 209 -2.44 -4.15 -10.89
CA ASP A 209 -2.89 -5.53 -10.87
C ASP A 209 -2.82 -6.23 -12.23
N THR A 210 -2.93 -5.47 -13.30
CA THR A 210 -2.89 -5.95 -14.68
C THR A 210 -1.80 -5.24 -15.49
N ILE A 211 -1.51 -5.78 -16.68
CA ILE A 211 -0.58 -5.11 -17.62
C ILE A 211 -1.12 -3.73 -18.05
N SER A 212 -2.43 -3.55 -18.12
CA SER A 212 -3.03 -2.25 -18.41
C SER A 212 -2.76 -1.24 -17.31
N ASP A 213 -2.89 -1.66 -16.03
CA ASP A 213 -2.57 -0.80 -14.88
C ASP A 213 -1.08 -0.45 -14.85
N TRP A 214 -0.21 -1.42 -15.21
CA TRP A 214 1.22 -1.19 -15.32
C TRP A 214 1.54 -0.08 -16.31
N LYS A 215 0.99 -0.17 -17.52
CA LYS A 215 1.19 0.87 -18.55
C LYS A 215 0.65 2.23 -18.12
N LEU A 216 -0.51 2.24 -17.45
CA LEU A 216 -1.08 3.48 -16.93
C LEU A 216 -0.20 4.09 -15.84
N ALA A 217 0.36 3.25 -14.96
CA ALA A 217 1.33 3.70 -13.96
C ALA A 217 2.59 4.29 -14.61
N GLU A 218 3.13 3.66 -15.67
CA GLU A 218 4.29 4.19 -16.42
C GLU A 218 3.99 5.58 -16.99
N LEU A 219 2.81 5.77 -17.59
CA LEU A 219 2.40 7.08 -18.14
C LEU A 219 2.23 8.14 -17.05
N LYS A 220 1.55 7.81 -15.94
CA LYS A 220 1.40 8.73 -14.81
C LYS A 220 2.76 9.14 -14.22
N PHE A 221 3.66 8.16 -14.07
CA PHE A 221 5.01 8.40 -13.54
C PHE A 221 5.82 9.32 -14.44
N GLN A 222 5.74 9.13 -15.76
CA GLN A 222 6.38 10.00 -16.75
C GLN A 222 5.84 11.44 -16.65
N MET A 223 4.51 11.61 -16.67
CA MET A 223 3.88 12.93 -16.54
C MET A 223 4.35 13.70 -15.30
N LEU A 224 4.40 13.02 -14.15
CA LEU A 224 4.82 13.65 -12.88
C LEU A 224 6.31 14.04 -12.86
N ASN A 225 7.16 13.39 -13.67
CA ASN A 225 8.59 13.71 -13.76
C ASN A 225 8.91 14.70 -14.89
N GLU A 226 8.01 14.94 -15.84
CA GLU A 226 8.16 15.96 -16.88
C GLU A 226 7.71 17.36 -16.42
N GLU A 227 6.92 17.45 -15.33
CA GLU A 227 6.45 18.69 -14.71
C GLU A 227 7.49 19.33 -13.77
N VAL A 228 8.67 18.72 -13.58
CA VAL A 228 9.78 19.18 -12.74
C VAL A 228 10.93 19.68 -13.63
#